data_41ed400ad35d288750f826963fed7428
#
_entry.id   41ed400ad35d288750f826963fed7428
#
_cell.length_a   1.000
_cell.length_b   1.000
_cell.length_c   1.000
_cell.angle_alpha   90.00
_cell.angle_beta   90.00
_cell.angle_gamma   90.00
#
_symmetry.space_group_name_H-M   'P 1'
#
loop_
_entity.id
_entity.type
_entity.pdbx_description
1 polymer ?
#
loop_
_entity_poly.entity_id
_entity_poly.type
_entity_poly.pdbx_seq_one_letter_code
_entity_poly.pdbx_strand_id
1 'polypeptide(L)'
;MKYLSDQLERFDLLDREWTLAHWTGDTLAVWVEEPEIMTGENAGQRPARAHVTFRGIELLEAGTHVDQQDMKLTADEARELFARETMFVFSYGIDGLDCDFCGLGGGTVLYMNFRFRSVTVEWDAFAGLSEPLVGELRKL
;
A
#
# COMPACT_ATOMS: atom_id res chain seq x y z
N MET A 1 13.02 -15.87 -5.15
CA MET A 1 13.61 -14.73 -5.86
C MET A 1 12.78 -13.49 -5.60
N LYS A 2 13.43 -12.41 -5.25
CA LYS A 2 12.75 -11.14 -5.00
C LYS A 2 12.87 -10.21 -6.19
N TYR A 3 11.81 -9.50 -6.46
CA TYR A 3 11.78 -8.47 -7.48
C TYR A 3 11.72 -7.10 -6.83
N LEU A 4 12.24 -6.10 -7.51
CA LEU A 4 12.28 -4.72 -7.06
C LEU A 4 11.79 -3.78 -8.16
N SER A 5 11.06 -2.75 -7.77
CA SER A 5 10.71 -1.65 -8.66
C SER A 5 10.67 -0.35 -7.87
N ASP A 6 11.06 0.75 -8.51
CA ASP A 6 10.93 2.10 -7.98
C ASP A 6 9.75 2.84 -8.64
N GLN A 7 8.95 2.14 -9.43
CA GLN A 7 7.84 2.73 -10.19
C GLN A 7 6.51 2.27 -9.60
N LEU A 8 6.01 3.03 -8.64
CA LEU A 8 4.78 2.71 -7.93
C LEU A 8 3.57 2.65 -8.86
N GLU A 9 3.58 3.45 -9.91
CA GLU A 9 2.51 3.50 -10.91
C GLU A 9 2.34 2.21 -11.70
N ARG A 10 3.29 1.29 -11.62
CA ARG A 10 3.16 -0.02 -12.26
C ARG A 10 2.21 -0.95 -11.53
N PHE A 11 1.80 -0.59 -10.31
CA PHE A 11 1.06 -1.48 -9.44
C PHE A 11 -0.34 -0.95 -9.17
N ASP A 12 -1.31 -1.86 -9.16
CA ASP A 12 -2.64 -1.57 -8.65
C ASP A 12 -2.66 -1.96 -7.18
N LEU A 13 -2.70 -0.95 -6.32
CA LEU A 13 -2.69 -1.10 -4.87
C LEU A 13 -4.04 -0.73 -4.24
N LEU A 14 -5.02 -0.38 -5.06
CA LEU A 14 -6.35 0.00 -4.63
C LEU A 14 -7.19 -1.24 -4.30
N ASP A 15 -8.12 -1.09 -3.37
CA ASP A 15 -9.02 -2.15 -2.94
C ASP A 15 -8.26 -3.38 -2.41
N ARG A 16 -7.17 -3.12 -1.72
CA ARG A 16 -6.33 -4.13 -1.08
C ARG A 16 -6.17 -3.81 0.40
N GLU A 17 -5.87 -4.85 1.16
CA GLU A 17 -5.49 -4.67 2.55
C GLU A 17 -4.04 -4.25 2.66
N TRP A 18 -3.80 -3.18 3.41
CA TRP A 18 -2.47 -2.68 3.72
C TRP A 18 -2.23 -2.85 5.22
N THR A 19 -1.09 -3.43 5.56
CA THR A 19 -0.67 -3.60 6.95
C THR A 19 0.64 -2.84 7.15
N LEU A 20 0.73 -2.08 8.23
CA LEU A 20 1.95 -1.37 8.54
C LEU A 20 3.06 -2.35 8.89
N ALA A 21 4.17 -2.31 8.14
CA ALA A 21 5.37 -3.05 8.48
C ALA A 21 6.18 -2.27 9.52
N HIS A 22 6.49 -1.01 9.21
CA HIS A 22 7.06 -0.08 10.17
C HIS A 22 6.90 1.35 9.68
N TRP A 23 6.92 2.26 10.61
CA TRP A 23 6.93 3.69 10.30
C TRP A 23 7.90 4.34 11.30
N THR A 24 9.12 4.57 10.88
CA THR A 24 10.19 5.07 11.74
C THR A 24 10.84 6.27 11.08
N GLY A 25 10.86 7.39 11.77
CA GLY A 25 11.40 8.64 11.22
C GLY A 25 10.62 9.02 9.97
N ASP A 26 11.34 9.18 8.86
CA ASP A 26 10.76 9.54 7.57
C ASP A 26 10.58 8.35 6.62
N THR A 27 10.58 7.14 7.15
CA THR A 27 10.40 5.91 6.37
C THR A 27 9.12 5.21 6.79
N LEU A 28 8.24 5.02 5.82
CA LEU A 28 6.97 4.30 5.98
C LEU A 28 6.99 3.06 5.09
N ALA A 29 6.89 1.89 5.70
CA ALA A 29 6.85 0.63 4.99
C ALA A 29 5.54 -0.10 5.29
N VAL A 30 4.91 -0.60 4.24
CA VAL A 30 3.64 -1.32 4.34
C VAL A 30 3.70 -2.63 3.57
N TRP A 31 2.91 -3.59 4.01
CA TRP A 31 2.60 -4.79 3.24
C TRP A 31 1.27 -4.56 2.53
N VAL A 32 1.23 -4.80 1.22
CA VAL A 32 0.00 -4.72 0.42
C VAL A 32 -0.32 -6.12 -0.06
N GLU A 33 -1.52 -6.59 0.26
CA GLU A 33 -1.97 -7.92 -0.10
C GLU A 33 -2.41 -7.98 -1.56
N GLU A 34 -1.95 -8.99 -2.27
CA GLU A 34 -2.34 -9.34 -3.64
C GLU A 34 -2.39 -8.15 -4.61
N PRO A 35 -1.32 -7.33 -4.69
CA PRO A 35 -1.30 -6.26 -5.68
C PRO A 35 -1.20 -6.85 -7.08
N GLU A 36 -1.64 -6.09 -8.08
CA GLU A 36 -1.49 -6.49 -9.46
C GLU A 36 -0.42 -5.63 -10.14
N ILE A 37 0.47 -6.28 -10.89
CA ILE A 37 1.44 -5.57 -11.72
C ILE A 37 0.75 -5.22 -13.04
N MET A 38 0.58 -3.94 -13.30
CA MET A 38 -0.24 -3.46 -14.41
C MET A 38 0.53 -3.28 -15.70
N THR A 39 1.79 -2.87 -15.60
CA THR A 39 2.60 -2.50 -16.77
C THR A 39 4.02 -3.00 -16.63
N GLY A 40 4.73 -3.08 -17.76
CA GLY A 40 6.13 -3.46 -17.81
C GLY A 40 6.33 -4.96 -17.78
N GLU A 41 7.54 -5.34 -17.47
CA GLU A 41 7.87 -6.75 -17.25
C GLU A 41 7.05 -7.31 -16.09
N ASN A 42 6.58 -8.51 -16.21
CA ASN A 42 5.70 -9.17 -15.23
C ASN A 42 4.28 -8.59 -15.16
N ALA A 43 3.87 -7.79 -16.14
CA ALA A 43 2.50 -7.28 -16.18
C ALA A 43 1.47 -8.42 -16.17
N GLY A 44 0.40 -8.22 -15.41
CA GLY A 44 -0.65 -9.21 -15.22
C GLY A 44 -0.39 -10.18 -14.08
N GLN A 45 0.80 -10.17 -13.49
CA GLN A 45 1.12 -11.01 -12.34
C GLN A 45 0.55 -10.40 -11.05
N ARG A 46 0.19 -11.29 -10.12
CA ARG A 46 -0.37 -10.90 -8.83
C ARG A 46 0.43 -11.59 -7.72
N PRO A 47 1.47 -10.92 -7.18
CA PRO A 47 2.17 -11.45 -6.01
C PRO A 47 1.21 -11.67 -4.85
N ALA A 48 1.52 -12.60 -3.95
CA ALA A 48 0.70 -12.78 -2.76
C ALA A 48 0.68 -11.51 -1.92
N ARG A 49 1.82 -10.83 -1.84
CA ARG A 49 1.90 -9.50 -1.22
C ARG A 49 3.16 -8.79 -1.68
N ALA A 50 3.15 -7.47 -1.55
CA ALA A 50 4.30 -6.63 -1.84
C ALA A 50 4.67 -5.82 -0.61
N HIS A 51 5.97 -5.58 -0.44
CA HIS A 51 6.51 -4.68 0.57
C HIS A 51 6.80 -3.35 -0.09
N VAL A 52 6.07 -2.32 0.31
CA VAL A 52 6.19 -0.99 -0.27
C VAL A 52 6.83 -0.08 0.77
N THR A 53 7.98 0.50 0.41
CA THR A 53 8.71 1.40 1.31
C THR A 53 8.77 2.78 0.71
N PHE A 54 8.17 3.74 1.41
CA PHE A 54 8.25 5.17 1.08
C PHE A 54 9.34 5.80 1.96
N ARG A 55 10.27 6.51 1.33
CA ARG A 55 11.38 7.17 2.02
C ARG A 55 11.32 8.67 1.87
N GLY A 56 11.78 9.37 2.88
CA GLY A 56 11.75 10.83 2.90
C GLY A 56 10.35 11.37 2.99
N ILE A 57 9.48 10.72 3.77
CA ILE A 57 8.09 11.15 3.86
C ILE A 57 7.93 12.40 4.68
N GLU A 58 6.99 13.23 4.25
CA GLU A 58 6.49 14.39 4.97
C GLU A 58 4.98 14.26 5.01
N LEU A 59 4.45 14.04 6.20
CA LEU A 59 3.01 13.93 6.39
C LEU A 59 2.41 15.34 6.35
N LEU A 60 1.59 15.60 5.35
CA LEU A 60 0.97 16.92 5.16
C LEU A 60 -0.35 17.00 5.90
N GLU A 61 -1.11 15.92 5.92
CA GLU A 61 -2.39 15.86 6.59
C GLU A 61 -2.71 14.42 6.98
N ALA A 62 -3.32 14.25 8.15
CA ALA A 62 -3.88 12.96 8.56
C ALA A 62 -5.12 13.20 9.37
N GLY A 63 -6.06 12.28 9.31
CA GLY A 63 -7.28 12.37 10.07
C GLY A 63 -8.02 11.06 10.09
N THR A 64 -9.07 11.04 10.89
CA THR A 64 -9.97 9.91 11.02
C THR A 64 -11.42 10.38 10.89
N HIS A 65 -12.25 9.48 10.42
CA HIS A 65 -13.69 9.72 10.33
C HIS A 65 -14.39 8.61 11.10
N VAL A 66 -15.04 8.98 12.19
CA VAL A 66 -15.77 8.07 13.07
C VAL A 66 -17.12 8.72 13.41
N ASP A 67 -18.20 7.97 13.29
CA ASP A 67 -19.55 8.42 13.64
C ASP A 67 -19.89 9.76 12.96
N GLN A 68 -19.55 9.89 11.68
CA GLN A 68 -19.80 11.08 10.85
C GLN A 68 -19.04 12.33 11.32
N GLN A 69 -17.97 12.16 12.10
CA GLN A 69 -17.13 13.25 12.53
C GLN A 69 -15.71 13.08 12.03
N ASP A 70 -15.20 14.16 11.43
CA ASP A 70 -13.80 14.21 11.02
C ASP A 70 -12.98 14.76 12.17
N MET A 71 -11.86 14.08 12.46
CA MET A 71 -10.90 14.51 13.46
C MET A 71 -9.51 14.49 12.85
N LYS A 72 -8.79 15.58 13.00
CA LYS A 72 -7.39 15.63 12.56
C LYS A 72 -6.54 14.82 13.53
N LEU A 73 -5.55 14.14 12.97
CA LEU A 73 -4.59 13.35 13.74
C LEU A 73 -3.20 13.93 13.58
N THR A 74 -2.42 13.83 14.66
CA THR A 74 -0.98 14.06 14.58
C THR A 74 -0.31 12.88 13.88
N ALA A 75 0.94 13.04 13.48
CA ALA A 75 1.69 11.94 12.89
C ALA A 75 1.78 10.73 13.81
N ASP A 76 1.97 10.95 15.11
CA ASP A 76 2.04 9.87 16.08
C ASP A 76 0.70 9.13 16.21
N GLU A 77 -0.39 9.87 16.22
CA GLU A 77 -1.73 9.29 16.28
C GLU A 77 -2.06 8.47 15.03
N ALA A 78 -1.71 8.99 13.85
CA ALA A 78 -1.91 8.28 12.59
C ALA A 78 -1.08 7.00 12.56
N ARG A 79 0.17 7.08 12.98
CA ARG A 79 1.07 5.93 13.07
C ARG A 79 0.51 4.86 13.99
N GLU A 80 0.03 5.27 15.16
CA GLU A 80 -0.53 4.36 16.16
C GLU A 80 -1.77 3.66 15.62
N LEU A 81 -2.66 4.39 14.98
CA LEU A 81 -3.87 3.81 14.38
C LEU A 81 -3.52 2.81 13.28
N PHE A 82 -2.62 3.18 12.39
CA PHE A 82 -2.19 2.29 11.30
C PHE A 82 -1.48 1.04 11.83
N ALA A 83 -0.70 1.19 12.89
CA ALA A 83 -0.01 0.05 13.51
C ALA A 83 -0.98 -0.93 14.16
N ARG A 84 -2.11 -0.46 14.65
CA ARG A 84 -3.10 -1.26 15.35
C ARG A 84 -4.05 -2.01 14.42
N GLU A 85 -4.34 -1.44 13.25
CA GLU A 85 -5.38 -1.96 12.37
C GLU A 85 -4.83 -2.23 10.97
N THR A 86 -5.24 -3.35 10.38
CA THR A 86 -5.08 -3.56 8.94
C THR A 86 -6.10 -2.69 8.23
N MET A 87 -5.67 -1.96 7.21
CA MET A 87 -6.52 -1.02 6.48
C MET A 87 -6.92 -1.59 5.12
N PHE A 88 -8.21 -1.65 4.88
CA PHE A 88 -8.70 -1.86 3.52
C PHE A 88 -8.68 -0.52 2.80
N VAL A 89 -7.79 -0.37 1.83
CA VAL A 89 -7.57 0.91 1.14
C VAL A 89 -8.55 1.04 -0.01
N PHE A 90 -9.58 1.85 0.19
CA PHE A 90 -10.64 2.06 -0.79
C PHE A 90 -10.45 3.32 -1.63
N SER A 91 -9.51 4.17 -1.27
CA SER A 91 -9.16 5.36 -2.05
C SER A 91 -7.66 5.58 -1.96
N TYR A 92 -7.03 5.78 -3.10
CA TYR A 92 -5.59 5.88 -3.20
C TYR A 92 -5.25 6.62 -4.47
N GLY A 93 -4.36 7.58 -4.39
CA GLY A 93 -3.90 8.34 -5.54
C GLY A 93 -2.46 8.76 -5.39
N ILE A 94 -1.75 8.72 -6.50
CA ILE A 94 -0.37 9.22 -6.59
C ILE A 94 -0.34 10.32 -7.63
N ASP A 95 0.19 11.47 -7.26
CA ASP A 95 0.46 12.58 -8.16
C ASP A 95 1.92 13.00 -7.98
N GLY A 96 2.77 12.51 -8.88
CA GLY A 96 4.22 12.70 -8.74
C GLY A 96 4.75 12.05 -7.48
N LEU A 97 5.17 12.87 -6.52
CA LEU A 97 5.69 12.42 -5.22
C LEU A 97 4.70 12.65 -4.07
N ASP A 98 3.45 12.94 -4.40
CA ASP A 98 2.39 13.10 -3.41
C ASP A 98 1.50 11.86 -3.41
N CYS A 99 1.15 11.39 -2.23
CA CYS A 99 0.27 10.23 -2.06
C CYS A 99 -0.93 10.60 -1.20
N ASP A 100 -2.12 10.31 -1.71
CA ASP A 100 -3.37 10.35 -0.96
C ASP A 100 -3.81 8.93 -0.63
N PHE A 101 -4.25 8.71 0.59
CA PHE A 101 -4.57 7.39 1.09
C PHE A 101 -5.82 7.48 1.97
N CYS A 102 -6.76 6.60 1.74
CA CYS A 102 -7.91 6.41 2.61
C CYS A 102 -8.12 4.92 2.85
N GLY A 103 -8.10 4.50 4.11
CA GLY A 103 -8.29 3.11 4.48
C GLY A 103 -9.31 2.95 5.58
N LEU A 104 -9.96 1.80 5.61
CA LEU A 104 -10.93 1.42 6.64
C LEU A 104 -10.38 0.24 7.43
N GLY A 105 -10.26 0.40 8.74
CA GLY A 105 -9.81 -0.66 9.62
C GLY A 105 -10.46 -0.52 10.99
N GLY A 106 -10.95 -1.63 11.54
CA GLY A 106 -11.58 -1.63 12.86
C GLY A 106 -12.77 -0.69 12.98
N GLY A 107 -13.49 -0.44 11.88
CA GLY A 107 -14.62 0.48 11.86
C GLY A 107 -14.22 1.95 11.78
N THR A 108 -12.95 2.25 11.63
CA THR A 108 -12.42 3.61 11.59
C THR A 108 -11.80 3.88 10.23
N VAL A 109 -12.09 5.04 9.67
CA VAL A 109 -11.46 5.50 8.43
C VAL A 109 -10.23 6.32 8.80
N LEU A 110 -9.09 5.94 8.23
CA LEU A 110 -7.86 6.72 8.31
C LEU A 110 -7.60 7.32 6.94
N TYR A 111 -7.44 8.64 6.87
CA TYR A 111 -6.97 9.29 5.66
C TYR A 111 -5.65 10.00 5.92
N MET A 112 -4.78 9.97 4.91
CA MET A 112 -3.46 10.62 4.98
C MET A 112 -3.14 11.22 3.62
N ASN A 113 -2.48 12.37 3.65
CA ASN A 113 -1.80 12.91 2.50
C ASN A 113 -0.34 13.11 2.88
N PHE A 114 0.56 12.51 2.15
CA PHE A 114 1.98 12.63 2.41
C PHE A 114 2.78 12.78 1.13
N ARG A 115 3.93 13.40 1.26
CA ARG A 115 4.90 13.54 0.19
C ARG A 115 6.07 12.61 0.50
N PHE A 116 6.69 12.04 -0.52
CA PHE A 116 7.84 11.16 -0.35
C PHE A 116 8.91 11.50 -1.38
N ARG A 117 10.16 11.10 -1.14
CA ARG A 117 11.28 11.30 -2.07
C ARG A 117 11.51 10.11 -2.96
N SER A 118 11.36 8.92 -2.43
CA SER A 118 11.57 7.70 -3.19
C SER A 118 10.66 6.61 -2.66
N VAL A 119 10.41 5.61 -3.50
CA VAL A 119 9.61 4.46 -3.14
C VAL A 119 10.25 3.21 -3.74
N THR A 120 10.16 2.11 -3.01
CA THR A 120 10.60 0.81 -3.48
C THR A 120 9.49 -0.19 -3.25
N VAL A 121 9.20 -0.99 -4.25
CA VAL A 121 8.24 -2.10 -4.17
C VAL A 121 9.03 -3.40 -4.32
N GLU A 122 8.92 -4.28 -3.32
CA GLU A 122 9.53 -5.60 -3.35
C GLU A 122 8.46 -6.67 -3.31
N TRP A 123 8.64 -7.73 -4.08
CA TRP A 123 7.72 -8.87 -4.05
C TRP A 123 8.46 -10.14 -4.42
N ASP A 124 7.88 -11.28 -4.01
CA ASP A 124 8.36 -12.59 -4.43
C ASP A 124 7.64 -13.01 -5.70
N ALA A 125 8.39 -13.53 -6.65
CA ALA A 125 7.82 -14.01 -7.89
C ALA A 125 6.86 -15.17 -7.62
N PHE A 126 5.76 -15.16 -8.33
CA PHE A 126 4.82 -16.28 -8.42
C PHE A 126 4.01 -16.56 -7.15
N ALA A 127 4.20 -15.83 -6.06
CA ALA A 127 3.52 -16.16 -4.82
C ALA A 127 2.00 -16.07 -4.97
N GLY A 128 1.48 -14.97 -5.55
CA GLY A 128 0.05 -14.84 -5.79
C GLY A 128 -0.37 -15.27 -7.19
N LEU A 129 0.59 -15.32 -8.11
CA LEU A 129 0.34 -15.69 -9.48
C LEU A 129 0.24 -17.20 -9.67
N SER A 130 1.02 -17.95 -8.93
CA SER A 130 1.25 -19.36 -9.21
C SER A 130 -0.04 -20.18 -9.32
N GLU A 131 -1.03 -19.92 -8.48
CA GLU A 131 -2.25 -20.70 -8.52
C GLU A 131 -3.12 -20.47 -9.75
N PRO A 132 -3.58 -19.24 -10.05
CA PRO A 132 -4.43 -19.07 -11.21
C PRO A 132 -3.70 -19.32 -12.53
N LEU A 133 -2.47 -18.85 -12.64
CA LEU A 133 -1.71 -19.02 -13.85
C LEU A 133 -1.29 -20.47 -14.06
N VAL A 134 -0.83 -21.11 -13.01
CA VAL A 134 -0.50 -22.54 -13.07
C VAL A 134 -1.73 -23.36 -13.39
N GLY A 135 -2.88 -22.97 -12.88
CA GLY A 135 -4.14 -23.59 -13.25
C GLY A 135 -4.41 -23.51 -14.75
N GLU A 136 -4.18 -22.36 -15.33
CA GLU A 136 -4.32 -22.18 -16.77
C GLU A 136 -3.28 -22.95 -17.56
N LEU A 137 -2.04 -22.91 -17.13
CA LEU A 137 -0.96 -23.65 -17.78
C LEU A 137 -1.21 -25.14 -17.76
N ARG A 138 -1.79 -25.66 -16.69
CA ARG A 138 -2.12 -27.07 -16.61
C ARG A 138 -3.22 -27.48 -17.57
N LYS A 139 -4.04 -26.56 -17.99
CA LYS A 139 -5.06 -26.80 -19.01
C LYS A 139 -4.49 -26.89 -20.40
N LEU A 140 -3.32 -26.34 -20.58
CA LEU A 140 -2.63 -26.34 -21.85
C LEU A 140 -1.94 -27.68 -22.10
#